data_b9fcf0d4b4b9d060bcd61c00956e05d6
#
_entry.id   b9fcf0d4b4b9d060bcd61c00956e05d6
#
_cell.length_a   1.000
_cell.length_b   1.000
_cell.length_c   1.000
_cell.angle_alpha   90.00
_cell.angle_beta   90.00
_cell.angle_gamma   90.00
#
_symmetry.space_group_name_H-M   'P 1'
#
loop_
_entity.id
_entity.type
_entity.pdbx_description
1 polymer ?
#
loop_
_entity_poly.entity_id
_entity_poly.type
_entity_poly.pdbx_seq_one_letter_code
_entity_poly.pdbx_strand_id
1 'polypeptide(L)'
;MLKNHVYRLLRAIPFVLALAIVLVTRLPSAQEAPMELTAEMIAATGSFLDSLNAEQRARAVFDFDAEERLNWHFIPRSRQGVSLKELDAVQLPQATSLLRTFLSPMGYEKTEQVRSLEVVLLEIEVNGRFVRDPDLYYLTVFGAPSLEGEWALRFEGHHLAFNWTFAGGMGLTSTPQFVGSNPAEVRSGALTGLRVLAAEEDLARALLKSLSAEQSAVAILPGEAPGDIITGSNREVTALEDVGIAYPQLTAQQQTQLMRIIEQIAAVQPAEIVAERMAGIRAEGVENLKFAWMGGGELGDPHYYRIQGPGFLIEYDNTQNDANHIHLVWRDFEGDFGRDLLRLHYDAVAQAGQGHSH
;
A
#
# COMPACT_ATOMS: atom_id res chain seq x y z
N MET A 1 33.49 -68.99 -63.92
CA MET A 1 33.97 -69.53 -62.61
C MET A 1 34.62 -68.38 -61.87
N LEU A 2 34.07 -67.91 -60.81
CA LEU A 2 34.65 -67.36 -59.60
C LEU A 2 33.57 -66.61 -58.79
N LYS A 3 33.31 -67.14 -57.63
CA LYS A 3 32.34 -66.56 -56.66
C LYS A 3 33.05 -65.47 -55.85
N ASN A 4 32.54 -64.29 -55.85
CA ASN A 4 32.98 -63.24 -54.95
C ASN A 4 32.03 -63.14 -53.73
N HIS A 5 32.56 -63.39 -52.55
CA HIS A 5 31.92 -63.13 -51.25
C HIS A 5 32.18 -61.70 -50.86
N VAL A 6 31.10 -60.99 -50.66
CA VAL A 6 31.10 -59.62 -50.08
C VAL A 6 30.66 -59.71 -48.65
N TYR A 7 31.58 -59.44 -47.71
CA TYR A 7 31.29 -59.30 -46.29
C TYR A 7 30.65 -57.91 -46.03
N ARG A 8 29.42 -57.89 -45.53
CA ARG A 8 28.78 -56.65 -44.98
C ARG A 8 29.21 -56.49 -43.52
N LEU A 9 29.97 -55.44 -43.24
CA LEU A 9 30.21 -54.93 -41.88
C LEU A 9 28.99 -54.12 -41.42
N LEU A 10 28.24 -54.64 -40.44
CA LEU A 10 27.22 -53.90 -39.68
C LEU A 10 27.93 -53.05 -38.62
N ARG A 11 27.99 -51.76 -38.82
CA ARG A 11 28.35 -50.77 -37.76
C ARG A 11 27.17 -50.56 -36.85
N ALA A 12 27.27 -50.98 -35.60
CA ALA A 12 26.34 -50.61 -34.50
C ALA A 12 26.61 -49.17 -34.10
N ILE A 13 25.60 -48.30 -34.21
CA ILE A 13 25.59 -46.92 -33.69
C ILE A 13 25.02 -47.00 -32.26
N PRO A 14 25.74 -46.53 -31.24
CA PRO A 14 25.18 -46.48 -29.89
C PRO A 14 24.16 -45.30 -29.81
N PHE A 15 22.93 -45.62 -29.53
CA PHE A 15 21.89 -44.63 -29.17
C PHE A 15 22.21 -44.11 -27.79
N VAL A 16 22.75 -42.88 -27.71
CA VAL A 16 22.85 -42.13 -26.45
C VAL A 16 21.51 -41.51 -26.20
N LEU A 17 20.74 -42.06 -25.27
CA LEU A 17 19.50 -41.48 -24.78
C LEU A 17 19.86 -40.30 -23.85
N ALA A 18 19.81 -39.06 -24.37
CA ALA A 18 19.95 -37.88 -23.56
C ALA A 18 18.62 -37.67 -22.79
N LEU A 19 18.64 -37.97 -21.48
CA LEU A 19 17.56 -37.69 -20.57
C LEU A 19 17.55 -36.16 -20.29
N ALA A 20 16.74 -35.42 -21.02
CA ALA A 20 16.50 -33.99 -20.73
C ALA A 20 15.67 -33.91 -19.44
N ILE A 21 16.31 -33.59 -18.32
CA ILE A 21 15.63 -33.21 -17.10
C ILE A 21 15.03 -31.81 -17.35
N VAL A 22 13.73 -31.76 -17.69
CA VAL A 22 12.97 -30.51 -17.72
C VAL A 22 12.73 -30.15 -16.26
N LEU A 23 13.49 -29.19 -15.75
CA LEU A 23 13.17 -28.51 -14.48
C LEU A 23 11.89 -27.71 -14.70
N VAL A 24 10.74 -28.29 -14.39
CA VAL A 24 9.49 -27.55 -14.33
C VAL A 24 9.55 -26.72 -13.05
N THR A 25 10.00 -25.48 -13.15
CA THR A 25 9.79 -24.49 -12.10
C THR A 25 8.27 -24.26 -12.02
N ARG A 26 7.63 -24.84 -11.03
CA ARG A 26 6.24 -24.49 -10.72
C ARG A 26 6.22 -23.00 -10.37
N LEU A 27 5.49 -22.22 -11.15
CA LEU A 27 5.05 -20.90 -10.68
C LEU A 27 4.08 -21.17 -9.52
N PRO A 28 4.23 -20.45 -8.37
CA PRO A 28 3.31 -20.61 -7.26
C PRO A 28 1.87 -20.38 -7.75
N SER A 29 0.92 -21.14 -7.22
CA SER A 29 -0.50 -20.89 -7.47
C SER A 29 -0.89 -19.54 -6.87
N ALA A 30 -1.95 -18.92 -7.39
CA ALA A 30 -2.45 -17.62 -6.90
C ALA A 30 -2.78 -17.62 -5.38
N GLN A 31 -2.89 -18.80 -4.76
CA GLN A 31 -3.16 -18.99 -3.34
C GLN A 31 -1.90 -19.29 -2.51
N GLU A 32 -0.80 -19.75 -3.14
CA GLU A 32 0.49 -20.01 -2.48
C GLU A 32 1.30 -18.73 -2.27
N ALA A 33 1.25 -17.80 -3.23
CA ALA A 33 1.99 -16.55 -3.16
C ALA A 33 1.63 -15.64 -1.96
N PRO A 34 0.36 -15.42 -1.58
CA PRO A 34 0.01 -14.67 -0.37
C PRO A 34 0.49 -15.34 0.93
N MET A 35 0.51 -16.67 1.00
CA MET A 35 1.02 -17.41 2.17
C MET A 35 2.53 -17.28 2.32
N GLU A 36 3.28 -17.32 1.22
CA GLU A 36 4.74 -17.14 1.22
C GLU A 36 5.09 -15.72 1.69
N LEU A 37 4.45 -14.70 1.13
CA LEU A 37 4.61 -13.31 1.56
C LEU A 37 4.30 -13.13 3.04
N THR A 38 3.21 -13.71 3.55
CA THR A 38 2.85 -13.64 4.97
C THR A 38 3.93 -14.26 5.85
N ALA A 39 4.50 -15.40 5.45
CA ALA A 39 5.59 -16.04 6.18
C ALA A 39 6.86 -15.18 6.20
N GLU A 40 7.20 -14.52 5.08
CA GLU A 40 8.30 -13.56 5.01
C GLU A 40 8.06 -12.35 5.91
N MET A 41 6.85 -11.80 5.93
CA MET A 41 6.46 -10.68 6.79
C MET A 41 6.57 -11.05 8.28
N ILE A 42 6.15 -12.25 8.68
CA ILE A 42 6.31 -12.77 10.04
C ILE A 42 7.80 -12.88 10.40
N ALA A 43 8.60 -13.48 9.52
CA ALA A 43 10.03 -13.67 9.76
C ALA A 43 10.78 -12.33 9.87
N ALA A 44 10.48 -11.35 9.00
CA ALA A 44 11.06 -10.03 9.02
C ALA A 44 10.68 -9.26 10.31
N THR A 45 9.42 -9.37 10.73
CA THR A 45 8.94 -8.75 11.97
C THR A 45 9.60 -9.39 13.19
N GLY A 46 9.71 -10.72 13.23
CA GLY A 46 10.43 -11.45 14.28
C GLY A 46 11.89 -11.02 14.39
N SER A 47 12.62 -10.97 13.26
CA SER A 47 14.02 -10.55 13.22
C SER A 47 14.21 -9.10 13.72
N PHE A 48 13.31 -8.19 13.34
CA PHE A 48 13.31 -6.83 13.86
C PHE A 48 13.09 -6.80 15.37
N LEU A 49 12.05 -7.47 15.88
CA LEU A 49 11.74 -7.50 17.30
C LEU A 49 12.87 -8.13 18.14
N ASP A 50 13.53 -9.15 17.61
CA ASP A 50 14.66 -9.82 18.29
C ASP A 50 15.93 -8.97 18.34
N SER A 51 16.05 -7.99 17.43
CA SER A 51 17.15 -7.02 17.45
C SER A 51 16.99 -5.93 18.53
N LEU A 52 15.76 -5.71 19.03
CA LEU A 52 15.44 -4.66 19.99
C LEU A 52 15.93 -5.04 21.41
N ASN A 53 16.43 -4.05 22.15
CA ASN A 53 16.64 -4.23 23.58
C ASN A 53 15.28 -4.27 24.34
N ALA A 54 15.31 -4.67 25.61
CA ALA A 54 14.08 -4.88 26.40
C ALA A 54 13.21 -3.61 26.51
N GLU A 55 13.83 -2.43 26.62
CA GLU A 55 13.11 -1.16 26.72
C GLU A 55 12.46 -0.77 25.39
N GLN A 56 13.20 -0.89 24.27
CA GLN A 56 12.68 -0.64 22.93
C GLN A 56 11.55 -1.62 22.61
N ARG A 57 11.72 -2.92 22.92
CA ARG A 57 10.71 -3.95 22.69
C ARG A 57 9.43 -3.67 23.49
N ALA A 58 9.53 -3.25 24.74
CA ALA A 58 8.38 -2.91 25.57
C ALA A 58 7.57 -1.72 25.03
N ARG A 59 8.22 -0.80 24.27
CA ARG A 59 7.54 0.30 23.60
C ARG A 59 7.01 -0.07 22.22
N ALA A 60 7.67 -1.00 21.53
CA ALA A 60 7.30 -1.40 20.17
C ALA A 60 6.10 -2.36 20.13
N VAL A 61 5.84 -3.14 21.20
CA VAL A 61 4.84 -4.22 21.19
C VAL A 61 3.69 -3.90 22.13
N PHE A 62 2.48 -4.02 21.60
CA PHE A 62 1.21 -3.86 22.32
C PHE A 62 0.37 -5.13 22.18
N ASP A 63 -0.61 -5.31 23.07
CA ASP A 63 -1.65 -6.31 22.88
C ASP A 63 -2.44 -6.00 21.59
N PHE A 64 -2.94 -7.05 20.91
CA PHE A 64 -3.63 -6.86 19.63
C PHE A 64 -4.90 -6.02 19.76
N ASP A 65 -5.63 -6.12 20.85
CA ASP A 65 -6.86 -5.37 21.16
C ASP A 65 -6.60 -3.98 21.76
N ALA A 66 -5.32 -3.57 21.89
CA ALA A 66 -5.00 -2.25 22.40
C ALA A 66 -5.62 -1.12 21.53
N GLU A 67 -6.26 -0.17 22.18
CA GLU A 67 -6.85 1.02 21.53
C GLU A 67 -5.83 1.79 20.66
N GLU A 68 -4.54 1.69 21.00
CA GLU A 68 -3.44 2.29 20.24
C GLU A 68 -3.38 1.75 18.81
N ARG A 69 -3.85 0.54 18.52
CA ARG A 69 -3.87 -0.04 17.17
C ARG A 69 -4.69 0.82 16.20
N LEU A 70 -5.74 1.47 16.68
CA LEU A 70 -6.62 2.32 15.90
C LEU A 70 -6.25 3.82 15.97
N ASN A 71 -5.20 4.17 16.74
CA ASN A 71 -4.75 5.55 16.97
C ASN A 71 -3.70 5.98 15.93
N TRP A 72 -4.00 5.78 14.65
CA TRP A 72 -3.12 6.21 13.54
C TRP A 72 -3.23 7.71 13.25
N HIS A 73 -2.17 8.31 12.71
CA HIS A 73 -2.21 9.70 12.26
C HIS A 73 -1.06 10.04 11.31
N PHE A 74 -1.21 11.10 10.52
CA PHE A 74 -0.25 11.56 9.54
C PHE A 74 0.38 12.94 9.83
N ILE A 75 -0.11 13.68 10.84
CA ILE A 75 0.48 14.97 11.22
C ILE A 75 1.73 14.81 12.11
N PRO A 76 2.59 15.84 12.24
CA PRO A 76 3.70 15.82 13.20
C PRO A 76 3.16 15.81 14.64
N ARG A 77 3.32 14.68 15.34
CA ARG A 77 2.91 14.50 16.75
C ARG A 77 3.76 13.41 17.42
N SER A 78 3.71 13.35 18.75
CA SER A 78 4.27 12.21 19.49
C SER A 78 3.50 10.93 19.16
N ARG A 79 4.22 9.81 19.06
CA ARG A 79 3.69 8.48 18.73
C ARG A 79 4.21 7.44 19.68
N GLN A 80 3.48 6.34 19.78
CA GLN A 80 3.93 5.10 20.39
C GLN A 80 4.79 4.30 19.42
N GLY A 81 5.43 3.24 19.90
CA GLY A 81 6.35 2.44 19.12
C GLY A 81 7.81 2.80 19.33
N VAL A 82 8.67 2.27 18.50
CA VAL A 82 10.10 2.62 18.46
C VAL A 82 10.39 3.41 17.20
N SER A 83 11.02 4.58 17.35
CA SER A 83 11.39 5.40 16.20
C SER A 83 12.68 4.90 15.55
N LEU A 84 12.82 5.15 14.23
CA LEU A 84 14.07 4.86 13.53
C LEU A 84 15.28 5.61 14.16
N LYS A 85 15.03 6.77 14.76
CA LYS A 85 16.03 7.57 15.47
C LYS A 85 16.65 6.87 16.66
N GLU A 86 15.92 5.96 17.30
CA GLU A 86 16.36 5.23 18.49
C GLU A 86 17.11 3.94 18.17
N LEU A 87 17.15 3.56 16.89
CA LEU A 87 17.78 2.34 16.43
C LEU A 87 19.28 2.53 16.21
N ASP A 88 20.06 1.58 16.69
CA ASP A 88 21.51 1.57 16.47
C ASP A 88 21.90 1.00 15.09
N ALA A 89 23.21 0.92 14.83
CA ALA A 89 23.75 0.46 13.56
C ALA A 89 23.47 -1.02 13.24
N VAL A 90 23.07 -1.84 14.23
CA VAL A 90 22.67 -3.25 14.05
C VAL A 90 21.16 -3.35 13.83
N GLN A 91 20.37 -2.54 14.51
CA GLN A 91 18.92 -2.55 14.48
C GLN A 91 18.34 -1.88 13.23
N LEU A 92 18.95 -0.78 12.75
CA LEU A 92 18.45 -0.04 11.58
C LEU A 92 18.39 -0.90 10.30
N PRO A 93 19.37 -1.76 9.97
CA PRO A 93 19.23 -2.72 8.86
C PRO A 93 18.06 -3.69 9.01
N GLN A 94 17.71 -4.11 10.24
CA GLN A 94 16.55 -4.97 10.48
C GLN A 94 15.23 -4.24 10.22
N ALA A 95 15.10 -2.98 10.68
CA ALA A 95 13.97 -2.13 10.35
C ALA A 95 13.86 -1.87 8.84
N THR A 96 14.98 -1.64 8.16
CA THR A 96 15.02 -1.47 6.70
C THR A 96 14.57 -2.75 5.98
N SER A 97 15.04 -3.91 6.40
CA SER A 97 14.62 -5.20 5.84
C SER A 97 13.12 -5.44 6.04
N LEU A 98 12.61 -5.15 7.25
CA LEU A 98 11.19 -5.21 7.57
C LEU A 98 10.38 -4.34 6.60
N LEU A 99 10.70 -3.07 6.44
CA LEU A 99 9.99 -2.16 5.56
C LEU A 99 10.02 -2.60 4.09
N ARG A 100 11.15 -3.17 3.63
CA ARG A 100 11.29 -3.72 2.27
C ARG A 100 10.48 -4.99 2.03
N THR A 101 10.13 -5.73 3.08
CA THR A 101 9.23 -6.88 3.00
C THR A 101 7.76 -6.45 2.93
N PHE A 102 7.41 -5.36 3.62
CA PHE A 102 6.03 -4.86 3.70
C PHE A 102 5.65 -3.87 2.60
N LEU A 103 6.62 -3.33 1.89
CA LEU A 103 6.44 -2.36 0.82
C LEU A 103 7.04 -2.88 -0.48
N SER A 104 6.45 -2.50 -1.60
CA SER A 104 7.10 -2.70 -2.90
C SER A 104 8.41 -1.87 -2.98
N PRO A 105 9.31 -2.15 -3.94
CA PRO A 105 10.46 -1.29 -4.19
C PRO A 105 10.09 0.18 -4.37
N MET A 106 9.00 0.46 -5.10
CA MET A 106 8.47 1.81 -5.29
C MET A 106 7.90 2.39 -3.98
N GLY A 107 7.17 1.59 -3.20
CA GLY A 107 6.62 2.02 -1.91
C GLY A 107 7.72 2.35 -0.91
N TYR A 108 8.78 1.55 -0.85
CA TYR A 108 9.95 1.84 -0.04
C TYR A 108 10.66 3.13 -0.48
N GLU A 109 10.88 3.31 -1.79
CA GLU A 109 11.48 4.53 -2.33
C GLU A 109 10.64 5.79 -1.99
N LYS A 110 9.32 5.74 -2.18
CA LYS A 110 8.42 6.84 -1.77
C LYS A 110 8.52 7.13 -0.28
N THR A 111 8.59 6.10 0.55
CA THR A 111 8.80 6.22 2.00
C THR A 111 10.06 7.00 2.32
N GLU A 112 11.20 6.64 1.70
CA GLU A 112 12.46 7.36 1.89
C GLU A 112 12.40 8.80 1.36
N GLN A 113 11.73 9.02 0.23
CA GLN A 113 11.52 10.36 -0.32
C GLN A 113 10.68 11.22 0.62
N VAL A 114 9.55 10.72 1.15
CA VAL A 114 8.73 11.45 2.13
C VAL A 114 9.54 11.81 3.38
N ARG A 115 10.32 10.87 3.92
CA ARG A 115 11.21 11.11 5.06
C ARG A 115 12.25 12.19 4.75
N SER A 116 12.81 12.19 3.53
CA SER A 116 13.81 13.20 3.13
C SER A 116 13.23 14.62 3.05
N LEU A 117 11.90 14.77 2.85
CA LEU A 117 11.23 16.06 2.86
C LEU A 117 11.25 16.74 4.24
N GLU A 118 11.45 16.00 5.33
CA GLU A 118 11.65 16.61 6.67
C GLU A 118 12.87 17.53 6.68
N VAL A 119 13.94 17.18 5.98
CA VAL A 119 15.14 18.04 5.84
C VAL A 119 14.79 19.30 5.03
N VAL A 120 14.01 19.15 3.95
CA VAL A 120 13.54 20.29 3.13
C VAL A 120 12.67 21.22 3.98
N LEU A 121 11.74 20.67 4.77
CA LEU A 121 10.88 21.44 5.66
C LEU A 121 11.69 22.18 6.73
N LEU A 122 12.72 21.54 7.29
CA LEU A 122 13.63 22.20 8.25
C LEU A 122 14.33 23.42 7.63
N GLU A 123 14.69 23.36 6.34
CA GLU A 123 15.34 24.46 5.63
C GLU A 123 14.38 25.62 5.30
N ILE A 124 13.12 25.32 4.93
CA ILE A 124 12.15 26.33 4.46
C ILE A 124 11.30 26.92 5.60
N GLU A 125 11.07 26.19 6.69
CA GLU A 125 10.28 26.64 7.84
C GLU A 125 11.16 27.37 8.85
N VAL A 126 11.51 28.61 8.60
CA VAL A 126 12.30 29.43 9.55
C VAL A 126 11.51 29.59 10.87
N ASN A 127 12.05 29.08 11.97
CA ASN A 127 11.38 29.02 13.28
C ASN A 127 10.09 28.15 13.28
N GLY A 128 10.09 27.07 12.51
CA GLY A 128 8.97 26.15 12.42
C GLY A 128 8.50 25.62 13.79
N ARG A 129 7.19 25.43 13.92
CA ARG A 129 6.54 24.96 15.15
C ARG A 129 6.85 23.49 15.46
N PHE A 130 7.13 22.71 14.42
CA PHE A 130 7.26 21.27 14.51
C PHE A 130 8.71 20.81 14.41
N VAL A 131 9.04 19.74 15.12
CA VAL A 131 10.33 19.06 14.95
C VAL A 131 10.31 18.39 13.57
N ARG A 132 11.31 18.72 12.74
CA ARG A 132 11.52 18.14 11.41
C ARG A 132 12.73 17.20 11.48
N ASP A 133 12.48 15.89 11.42
CA ASP A 133 13.51 14.88 11.57
C ASP A 133 13.15 13.64 10.73
N PRO A 134 13.97 13.25 9.74
CA PRO A 134 13.70 12.12 8.85
C PRO A 134 13.69 10.76 9.57
N ASP A 135 14.09 10.69 10.84
CA ASP A 135 14.12 9.46 11.62
C ASP A 135 13.02 9.39 12.69
N LEU A 136 12.13 10.39 12.78
CA LEU A 136 10.94 10.35 13.65
C LEU A 136 9.78 9.62 12.98
N TYR A 137 10.05 8.38 12.56
CA TYR A 137 9.10 7.42 12.00
C TYR A 137 9.12 6.16 12.85
N TYR A 138 7.96 5.64 13.18
CA TYR A 138 7.75 4.70 14.28
C TYR A 138 7.25 3.35 13.78
N LEU A 139 7.82 2.29 14.31
CA LEU A 139 7.39 0.91 14.14
C LEU A 139 6.66 0.44 15.39
N THR A 140 5.44 -0.08 15.22
CA THR A 140 4.60 -0.60 16.30
C THR A 140 4.00 -1.92 15.88
N VAL A 141 4.16 -2.95 16.70
CA VAL A 141 3.59 -4.29 16.49
C VAL A 141 2.49 -4.52 17.52
N PHE A 142 1.37 -5.06 17.06
CA PHE A 142 0.22 -5.39 17.88
C PHE A 142 -0.02 -6.90 17.83
N GLY A 143 -0.04 -7.58 18.98
CA GLY A 143 -0.10 -9.04 19.06
C GLY A 143 1.25 -9.70 18.76
N ALA A 144 1.21 -11.01 18.51
CA ALA A 144 2.39 -11.82 18.22
C ALA A 144 2.37 -12.28 16.75
N PRO A 145 3.40 -11.93 15.93
CA PRO A 145 3.47 -12.36 14.54
C PRO A 145 3.36 -13.88 14.40
N SER A 146 2.31 -14.36 13.74
CA SER A 146 2.06 -15.80 13.51
C SER A 146 1.15 -16.00 12.29
N LEU A 147 1.12 -17.24 11.76
CA LEU A 147 0.21 -17.62 10.68
C LEU A 147 -1.23 -17.85 11.17
N GLU A 148 -1.41 -18.22 12.42
CA GLU A 148 -2.69 -18.69 12.98
C GLU A 148 -3.41 -17.63 13.81
N GLY A 149 -2.65 -16.72 14.43
CA GLY A 149 -3.19 -15.67 15.30
C GLY A 149 -3.37 -14.34 14.60
N GLU A 150 -4.12 -13.46 15.25
CA GLU A 150 -4.22 -12.08 14.83
C GLU A 150 -3.03 -11.27 15.31
N TRP A 151 -2.51 -10.43 14.43
CA TRP A 151 -1.46 -9.45 14.73
C TRP A 151 -1.47 -8.33 13.72
N ALA A 152 -0.78 -7.22 14.03
CA ALA A 152 -0.67 -6.10 13.12
C ALA A 152 0.70 -5.43 13.22
N LEU A 153 1.10 -4.77 12.13
CA LEU A 153 2.23 -3.86 12.07
C LEU A 153 1.73 -2.48 11.63
N ARG A 154 2.19 -1.45 12.31
CA ARG A 154 2.03 -0.06 11.87
C ARG A 154 3.41 0.58 11.69
N PHE A 155 3.60 1.25 10.55
CA PHE A 155 4.70 2.17 10.32
C PHE A 155 4.14 3.55 10.05
N GLU A 156 4.44 4.52 10.90
CA GLU A 156 3.88 5.85 10.76
C GLU A 156 4.85 6.96 11.19
N GLY A 157 4.62 8.14 10.63
CA GLY A 157 5.32 9.38 10.94
C GLY A 157 4.61 10.57 10.33
N HIS A 158 5.30 11.69 10.17
CA HIS A 158 4.76 12.80 9.41
C HIS A 158 4.61 12.38 7.94
N HIS A 159 3.40 12.50 7.40
CA HIS A 159 3.03 12.16 6.02
C HIS A 159 3.14 10.67 5.63
N LEU A 160 3.32 9.76 6.57
CA LEU A 160 3.24 8.32 6.34
C LEU A 160 2.36 7.66 7.42
N ALA A 161 1.46 6.78 7.01
CA ALA A 161 0.81 5.82 7.90
C ALA A 161 0.40 4.59 7.10
N PHE A 162 1.12 3.50 7.34
CA PHE A 162 0.82 2.18 6.81
C PHE A 162 0.37 1.27 7.95
N ASN A 163 -0.76 0.62 7.77
CA ASN A 163 -1.35 -0.30 8.72
C ASN A 163 -1.57 -1.65 8.05
N TRP A 164 -0.95 -2.70 8.55
CA TRP A 164 -1.14 -4.07 8.08
C TRP A 164 -1.73 -4.89 9.21
N THR A 165 -2.83 -5.57 8.96
CA THR A 165 -3.49 -6.44 9.93
C THR A 165 -3.67 -7.84 9.36
N PHE A 166 -3.24 -8.83 10.11
CA PHE A 166 -3.32 -10.25 9.80
C PHE A 166 -4.39 -10.89 10.68
N ALA A 167 -5.29 -11.62 10.08
CA ALA A 167 -6.44 -12.23 10.76
C ALA A 167 -6.39 -13.75 10.66
N GLY A 168 -5.40 -14.37 11.29
CA GLY A 168 -5.33 -15.79 11.57
C GLY A 168 -5.76 -16.74 10.44
N GLY A 169 -5.07 -16.72 9.29
CA GLY A 169 -5.40 -17.58 8.14
C GLY A 169 -6.54 -17.07 7.26
N MET A 170 -7.25 -16.00 7.66
CA MET A 170 -8.31 -15.37 6.85
C MET A 170 -7.75 -14.36 5.82
N GLY A 171 -6.50 -13.92 5.99
CA GLY A 171 -5.86 -13.00 5.09
C GLY A 171 -5.17 -11.82 5.76
N LEU A 172 -4.78 -10.86 4.95
CA LEU A 172 -4.08 -9.63 5.31
C LEU A 172 -4.83 -8.44 4.72
N THR A 173 -5.08 -7.42 5.53
CA THR A 173 -5.46 -6.08 5.04
C THR A 173 -4.32 -5.10 5.24
N SER A 174 -4.24 -4.09 4.37
CA SER A 174 -3.19 -3.04 4.40
C SER A 174 -3.80 -1.63 4.35
N THR A 175 -4.94 -1.46 5.02
CA THR A 175 -5.66 -0.18 5.16
C THR A 175 -5.98 0.12 6.64
N PRO A 176 -6.07 1.42 7.01
CA PRO A 176 -5.83 2.64 6.21
C PRO A 176 -4.40 2.72 5.67
N GLN A 177 -4.26 3.24 4.43
CA GLN A 177 -2.96 3.52 3.85
C GLN A 177 -2.87 5.02 3.53
N PHE A 178 -1.89 5.70 4.09
CA PHE A 178 -1.69 7.13 3.88
C PHE A 178 -0.27 7.45 3.43
N VAL A 179 -0.16 8.28 2.39
CA VAL A 179 1.11 8.87 1.92
C VAL A 179 0.85 10.35 1.62
N GLY A 180 1.59 11.24 2.26
CA GLY A 180 1.56 12.67 1.97
C GLY A 180 2.88 13.19 1.42
N SER A 181 2.89 14.43 0.97
CA SER A 181 4.08 15.12 0.49
C SER A 181 4.02 16.60 0.83
N ASN A 182 4.94 17.09 1.63
CA ASN A 182 5.11 18.51 1.91
C ASN A 182 6.60 18.89 1.87
N PRO A 183 7.02 19.68 0.87
CA PRO A 183 6.20 20.22 -0.22
C PRO A 183 5.76 19.14 -1.23
N ALA A 184 4.71 19.41 -2.01
CA ALA A 184 4.31 18.58 -3.15
C ALA A 184 5.39 18.59 -4.23
N GLU A 185 5.99 19.77 -4.46
CA GLU A 185 7.16 19.98 -5.31
C GLU A 185 8.23 20.76 -4.54
N VAL A 186 9.43 20.20 -4.47
CA VAL A 186 10.60 20.91 -3.94
C VAL A 186 11.06 21.95 -4.93
N ARG A 187 10.86 23.24 -4.61
CA ARG A 187 11.14 24.36 -5.51
C ARG A 187 12.55 24.93 -5.39
N SER A 188 13.32 24.52 -4.38
CA SER A 188 14.71 25.00 -4.15
C SER A 188 15.53 23.99 -3.32
N GLY A 189 16.84 24.15 -3.31
CA GLY A 189 17.74 23.28 -2.56
C GLY A 189 18.20 22.04 -3.33
N ALA A 190 18.78 21.07 -2.61
CA ALA A 190 19.41 19.89 -3.19
C ALA A 190 18.43 18.94 -3.88
N LEU A 191 17.16 18.93 -3.46
CA LEU A 191 16.10 18.08 -4.01
C LEU A 191 15.17 18.82 -4.97
N THR A 192 15.58 19.97 -5.52
CA THR A 192 14.77 20.77 -6.46
C THR A 192 14.21 19.89 -7.58
N GLY A 193 12.89 19.98 -7.80
CA GLY A 193 12.14 19.21 -8.79
C GLY A 193 11.59 17.87 -8.28
N LEU A 194 11.91 17.46 -7.06
CA LEU A 194 11.31 16.26 -6.45
C LEU A 194 9.81 16.47 -6.25
N ARG A 195 9.00 15.56 -6.79
CA ARG A 195 7.56 15.40 -6.60
C ARG A 195 7.28 13.94 -6.25
N VAL A 196 7.12 13.64 -4.96
CA VAL A 196 6.98 12.24 -4.47
C VAL A 196 5.72 11.57 -5.02
N LEU A 197 4.63 12.32 -5.14
CA LEU A 197 3.32 11.85 -5.62
C LEU A 197 2.98 12.37 -7.04
N ALA A 198 4.03 12.58 -7.88
CA ALA A 198 3.83 13.09 -9.23
C ALA A 198 2.92 12.19 -10.07
N ALA A 199 3.11 10.87 -10.01
CA ALA A 199 2.34 9.94 -10.84
C ALA A 199 0.85 9.92 -10.45
N GLU A 200 0.54 9.97 -9.15
CA GLU A 200 -0.82 10.00 -8.62
C GLU A 200 -1.57 11.27 -9.03
N GLU A 201 -0.88 12.40 -9.01
CA GLU A 201 -1.42 13.69 -9.46
C GLU A 201 -1.56 13.74 -10.98
N ASP A 202 -0.50 13.44 -11.70
CA ASP A 202 -0.43 13.61 -13.16
C ASP A 202 -1.38 12.66 -13.89
N LEU A 203 -1.56 11.41 -13.42
CA LEU A 203 -2.53 10.46 -13.99
C LEU A 203 -3.97 10.92 -13.77
N ALA A 204 -4.31 11.41 -12.58
CA ALA A 204 -5.66 11.89 -12.29
C ALA A 204 -5.98 13.16 -13.09
N ARG A 205 -5.03 14.10 -13.20
CA ARG A 205 -5.16 15.30 -14.02
C ARG A 205 -5.29 14.96 -15.51
N ALA A 206 -4.55 13.96 -15.99
CA ALA A 206 -4.67 13.50 -17.37
C ALA A 206 -6.05 12.89 -17.67
N LEU A 207 -6.63 12.14 -16.71
CA LEU A 207 -8.01 11.66 -16.80
C LEU A 207 -8.97 12.85 -16.87
N LEU A 208 -8.87 13.82 -15.96
CA LEU A 208 -9.69 15.02 -15.95
C LEU A 208 -9.66 15.75 -17.30
N LYS A 209 -8.44 15.98 -17.85
CA LYS A 209 -8.26 16.69 -19.14
C LYS A 209 -8.74 15.89 -20.35
N SER A 210 -8.94 14.60 -20.23
CA SER A 210 -9.47 13.74 -21.29
C SER A 210 -11.00 13.72 -21.38
N LEU A 211 -11.68 14.25 -20.37
CA LEU A 211 -13.14 14.27 -20.29
C LEU A 211 -13.75 15.23 -21.32
N SER A 212 -14.89 14.83 -21.91
CA SER A 212 -15.70 15.75 -22.71
C SER A 212 -16.35 16.81 -21.81
N ALA A 213 -16.95 17.83 -22.42
CA ALA A 213 -17.66 18.87 -21.66
C ALA A 213 -18.81 18.28 -20.82
N GLU A 214 -19.54 17.31 -21.38
CA GLU A 214 -20.65 16.63 -20.69
C GLU A 214 -20.13 15.75 -19.56
N GLN A 215 -19.02 15.04 -19.76
CA GLN A 215 -18.38 14.22 -18.72
C GLN A 215 -17.81 15.11 -17.60
N SER A 216 -17.16 16.22 -17.95
CA SER A 216 -16.62 17.19 -16.99
C SER A 216 -17.71 17.80 -16.11
N ALA A 217 -18.88 18.10 -16.67
CA ALA A 217 -20.02 18.61 -15.91
C ALA A 217 -20.55 17.64 -14.84
N VAL A 218 -20.25 16.33 -14.97
CA VAL A 218 -20.60 15.31 -13.99
C VAL A 218 -19.42 15.04 -13.03
N ALA A 219 -18.19 15.02 -13.54
CA ALA A 219 -17.01 14.68 -12.77
C ALA A 219 -16.55 15.81 -11.85
N ILE A 220 -16.67 17.06 -12.30
CA ILE A 220 -16.25 18.24 -11.53
C ILE A 220 -17.40 18.69 -10.62
N LEU A 221 -17.21 18.52 -9.32
CA LEU A 221 -18.18 18.93 -8.33
C LEU A 221 -18.13 20.44 -8.12
N PRO A 222 -19.27 21.08 -7.84
CA PRO A 222 -19.32 22.52 -7.57
C PRO A 222 -18.67 22.87 -6.22
N GLY A 223 -18.14 24.07 -6.11
CA GLY A 223 -17.55 24.61 -4.89
C GLY A 223 -16.02 24.55 -4.90
N GLU A 224 -15.44 25.01 -3.80
CA GLU A 224 -14.00 24.95 -3.56
C GLU A 224 -13.59 23.55 -3.13
N ALA A 225 -12.35 23.15 -3.46
CA ALA A 225 -11.77 21.91 -2.93
C ALA A 225 -11.70 21.97 -1.40
N PRO A 226 -11.93 20.85 -0.69
CA PRO A 226 -11.80 20.81 0.76
C PRO A 226 -10.37 21.14 1.18
N GLY A 227 -10.19 21.68 2.38
CA GLY A 227 -8.85 22.06 2.87
C GLY A 227 -7.98 20.88 3.34
N ASP A 228 -8.47 19.67 3.22
CA ASP A 228 -7.79 18.39 3.53
C ASP A 228 -8.63 17.21 3.03
N ILE A 229 -8.12 15.98 3.11
CA ILE A 229 -8.90 14.76 2.90
C ILE A 229 -10.09 14.73 3.87
N ILE A 230 -11.27 14.42 3.35
CA ILE A 230 -12.54 14.52 4.09
C ILE A 230 -12.60 13.51 5.24
N THR A 231 -12.07 12.30 5.02
CA THR A 231 -12.09 11.24 6.04
C THR A 231 -11.03 11.44 7.14
N GLY A 232 -10.04 12.31 6.93
CA GLY A 232 -9.00 12.60 7.92
C GLY A 232 -8.34 11.32 8.48
N SER A 233 -8.05 11.36 9.78
CA SER A 233 -7.53 10.20 10.54
C SER A 233 -8.63 9.49 11.35
N ASN A 234 -9.89 9.56 10.92
CA ASN A 234 -10.99 8.88 11.60
C ASN A 234 -10.74 7.38 11.66
N ARG A 235 -11.08 6.77 12.81
CA ARG A 235 -10.94 5.32 13.01
C ARG A 235 -11.88 4.52 12.11
N GLU A 236 -13.08 5.04 11.89
CA GLU A 236 -14.10 4.46 11.05
C GLU A 236 -14.52 5.45 9.99
N VAL A 237 -14.78 4.95 8.80
CA VAL A 237 -15.23 5.73 7.66
C VAL A 237 -16.40 5.02 6.99
N THR A 238 -17.24 5.82 6.36
CA THR A 238 -18.33 5.33 5.51
C THR A 238 -18.22 5.99 4.15
N ALA A 239 -18.92 5.44 3.16
CA ALA A 239 -18.97 6.04 1.84
C ALA A 239 -19.37 7.52 1.94
N LEU A 240 -18.66 8.37 1.22
CA LEU A 240 -19.04 9.77 1.02
C LEU A 240 -20.23 9.85 0.06
N GLU A 241 -20.75 11.08 -0.11
CA GLU A 241 -21.85 11.32 -1.06
C GLU A 241 -21.56 10.67 -2.42
N ASP A 242 -22.56 9.99 -2.97
CA ASP A 242 -22.44 9.20 -4.21
C ASP A 242 -22.51 10.10 -5.46
N VAL A 243 -21.47 10.91 -5.69
CA VAL A 243 -21.34 11.89 -6.78
C VAL A 243 -20.08 11.65 -7.61
N GLY A 244 -20.01 12.30 -8.78
CA GLY A 244 -18.92 12.15 -9.74
C GLY A 244 -19.32 11.31 -10.96
N ILE A 245 -18.40 11.17 -11.92
CA ILE A 245 -18.63 10.40 -13.14
C ILE A 245 -18.48 8.90 -12.87
N ALA A 246 -19.50 8.12 -13.22
CA ALA A 246 -19.47 6.66 -13.07
C ALA A 246 -18.63 6.02 -14.17
N TYR A 247 -17.95 4.91 -13.86
CA TYR A 247 -17.11 4.13 -14.77
C TYR A 247 -17.77 3.84 -16.13
N PRO A 248 -19.06 3.41 -16.21
CA PRO A 248 -19.72 3.17 -17.51
C PRO A 248 -19.93 4.42 -18.39
N GLN A 249 -19.85 5.62 -17.80
CA GLN A 249 -19.95 6.89 -18.53
C GLN A 249 -18.62 7.32 -19.18
N LEU A 250 -17.52 6.64 -18.82
CA LEU A 250 -16.19 6.85 -19.36
C LEU A 250 -16.00 6.06 -20.66
N THR A 251 -15.21 6.58 -21.59
CA THR A 251 -14.74 5.80 -22.75
C THR A 251 -13.79 4.70 -22.31
N ALA A 252 -13.57 3.67 -23.12
CA ALA A 252 -12.66 2.56 -22.79
C ALA A 252 -11.23 3.03 -22.44
N GLN A 253 -10.74 4.11 -23.09
CA GLN A 253 -9.45 4.69 -22.79
C GLN A 253 -9.44 5.37 -21.40
N GLN A 254 -10.49 6.12 -21.07
CA GLN A 254 -10.65 6.78 -19.76
C GLN A 254 -10.85 5.75 -18.65
N GLN A 255 -11.60 4.67 -18.89
CA GLN A 255 -11.74 3.54 -17.98
C GLN A 255 -10.39 2.90 -17.64
N THR A 256 -9.58 2.64 -18.66
CA THR A 256 -8.21 2.14 -18.47
C THR A 256 -7.37 3.12 -17.64
N GLN A 257 -7.53 4.42 -17.89
CA GLN A 257 -6.80 5.46 -17.16
C GLN A 257 -7.21 5.54 -15.69
N LEU A 258 -8.52 5.44 -15.39
CA LEU A 258 -9.02 5.38 -14.02
C LEU A 258 -8.46 4.16 -13.26
N MET A 259 -8.46 2.98 -13.89
CA MET A 259 -7.86 1.79 -13.28
C MET A 259 -6.36 1.94 -13.04
N ARG A 260 -5.63 2.61 -13.93
CA ARG A 260 -4.20 2.90 -13.73
C ARG A 260 -3.93 3.83 -12.55
N ILE A 261 -4.81 4.80 -12.26
CA ILE A 261 -4.69 5.65 -11.07
C ILE A 261 -4.79 4.77 -9.81
N ILE A 262 -5.79 3.89 -9.76
CA ILE A 262 -6.01 2.98 -8.64
C ILE A 262 -4.80 2.04 -8.46
N GLU A 263 -4.32 1.43 -9.54
CA GLU A 263 -3.14 0.56 -9.54
C GLU A 263 -1.88 1.30 -9.08
N GLN A 264 -1.67 2.54 -9.53
CA GLN A 264 -0.53 3.37 -9.13
C GLN A 264 -0.53 3.64 -7.62
N ILE A 265 -1.70 3.94 -7.04
CA ILE A 265 -1.85 4.20 -5.60
C ILE A 265 -1.69 2.92 -4.79
N ALA A 266 -2.20 1.79 -5.30
CA ALA A 266 -2.02 0.48 -4.68
C ALA A 266 -0.56 0.01 -4.70
N ALA A 267 0.21 0.39 -5.72
CA ALA A 267 1.53 -0.16 -6.02
C ALA A 267 2.65 0.19 -5.00
N VAL A 268 2.35 0.94 -3.95
CA VAL A 268 3.23 1.07 -2.77
C VAL A 268 3.28 -0.23 -1.97
N GLN A 269 2.27 -1.10 -2.11
CA GLN A 269 2.21 -2.43 -1.49
C GLN A 269 2.91 -3.48 -2.36
N PRO A 270 3.32 -4.65 -1.80
CA PRO A 270 3.78 -5.79 -2.57
C PRO A 270 2.78 -6.22 -3.65
N ALA A 271 3.29 -6.84 -4.72
CA ALA A 271 2.49 -7.18 -5.90
C ALA A 271 1.30 -8.10 -5.58
N GLU A 272 1.45 -8.99 -4.61
CA GLU A 272 0.41 -9.91 -4.15
C GLU A 272 -0.75 -9.15 -3.51
N ILE A 273 -0.48 -8.17 -2.66
CA ILE A 273 -1.49 -7.31 -2.04
C ILE A 273 -2.18 -6.44 -3.09
N VAL A 274 -1.43 -5.90 -4.05
CA VAL A 274 -1.99 -5.14 -5.18
C VAL A 274 -2.94 -6.03 -5.99
N ALA A 275 -2.52 -7.25 -6.33
CA ALA A 275 -3.34 -8.18 -7.09
C ALA A 275 -4.64 -8.53 -6.37
N GLU A 276 -4.59 -8.75 -5.05
CA GLU A 276 -5.76 -9.03 -4.22
C GLU A 276 -6.72 -7.83 -4.16
N ARG A 277 -6.21 -6.61 -3.91
CA ARG A 277 -7.02 -5.38 -3.95
C ARG A 277 -7.72 -5.19 -5.30
N MET A 278 -6.98 -5.36 -6.40
CA MET A 278 -7.54 -5.22 -7.75
C MET A 278 -8.53 -6.33 -8.09
N ALA A 279 -8.37 -7.54 -7.55
CA ALA A 279 -9.35 -8.62 -7.68
C ALA A 279 -10.63 -8.31 -6.89
N GLY A 280 -10.52 -7.79 -5.67
CA GLY A 280 -11.65 -7.34 -4.85
C GLY A 280 -12.49 -6.28 -5.57
N ILE A 281 -11.84 -5.24 -6.10
CA ILE A 281 -12.52 -4.17 -6.87
C ILE A 281 -13.27 -4.73 -8.08
N ARG A 282 -12.68 -5.71 -8.79
CA ARG A 282 -13.36 -6.38 -9.91
C ARG A 282 -14.54 -7.24 -9.46
N ALA A 283 -14.42 -7.89 -8.32
CA ALA A 283 -15.49 -8.73 -7.76
C ALA A 283 -16.68 -7.90 -7.26
N GLU A 284 -16.45 -6.70 -6.75
CA GLU A 284 -17.49 -5.75 -6.34
C GLU A 284 -18.16 -5.04 -7.54
N GLY A 285 -17.57 -5.15 -8.72
CA GLY A 285 -18.05 -4.55 -9.98
C GLY A 285 -17.43 -3.19 -10.24
N VAL A 286 -16.51 -3.14 -11.22
CA VAL A 286 -15.84 -1.89 -11.64
C VAL A 286 -16.84 -0.84 -12.16
N GLU A 287 -18.01 -1.26 -12.62
CA GLU A 287 -19.11 -0.39 -13.06
C GLU A 287 -19.65 0.50 -11.95
N ASN A 288 -19.39 0.17 -10.69
CA ASN A 288 -19.81 0.94 -9.51
C ASN A 288 -18.77 2.02 -9.11
N LEU A 289 -17.62 2.05 -9.77
CA LEU A 289 -16.59 3.06 -9.50
C LEU A 289 -17.04 4.45 -9.97
N LYS A 290 -16.73 5.46 -9.16
CA LYS A 290 -16.93 6.87 -9.50
C LYS A 290 -15.66 7.68 -9.30
N PHE A 291 -15.42 8.62 -10.20
CA PHE A 291 -14.35 9.61 -10.11
C PHE A 291 -14.96 11.01 -9.94
N ALA A 292 -14.50 11.74 -8.95
CA ALA A 292 -14.92 13.12 -8.72
C ALA A 292 -13.71 14.03 -8.52
N TRP A 293 -13.82 15.26 -8.99
CA TRP A 293 -12.81 16.32 -8.90
C TRP A 293 -13.40 17.60 -8.33
N MET A 294 -12.62 18.34 -7.55
CA MET A 294 -12.96 19.70 -7.07
C MET A 294 -11.74 20.60 -7.20
N GLY A 295 -11.96 21.87 -7.51
CA GLY A 295 -10.91 22.87 -7.67
C GLY A 295 -10.36 22.98 -9.10
N GLY A 296 -9.16 23.54 -9.24
CA GLY A 296 -8.54 23.84 -10.52
C GLY A 296 -8.01 22.62 -11.25
N GLY A 297 -7.84 22.73 -12.58
CA GLY A 297 -7.40 21.63 -13.44
C GLY A 297 -5.94 21.72 -13.89
N GLU A 298 -5.23 22.81 -13.61
CA GLU A 298 -3.84 22.97 -14.00
C GLU A 298 -2.87 22.55 -12.89
N LEU A 299 -1.63 22.23 -13.24
CA LEU A 299 -0.59 21.95 -12.25
C LEU A 299 -0.34 23.20 -11.38
N GLY A 300 -0.38 23.03 -10.07
CA GLY A 300 -0.26 24.12 -9.10
C GLY A 300 -1.58 24.77 -8.71
N ASP A 301 -2.70 24.39 -9.31
CA ASP A 301 -4.02 24.78 -8.82
C ASP A 301 -4.39 23.97 -7.57
N PRO A 302 -5.03 24.58 -6.56
CA PRO A 302 -5.64 23.85 -5.45
C PRO A 302 -6.72 22.91 -5.95
N HIS A 303 -6.61 21.62 -5.59
CA HIS A 303 -7.54 20.61 -6.05
C HIS A 303 -7.65 19.42 -5.10
N TYR A 304 -8.76 18.74 -5.24
CA TYR A 304 -9.07 17.47 -4.58
C TYR A 304 -9.66 16.52 -5.62
N TYR A 305 -9.29 15.25 -5.55
CA TYR A 305 -10.04 14.22 -6.25
C TYR A 305 -10.30 13.01 -5.36
N ARG A 306 -11.36 12.27 -5.70
CA ARG A 306 -11.63 10.98 -5.08
C ARG A 306 -12.02 9.92 -6.09
N ILE A 307 -11.73 8.68 -5.75
CA ILE A 307 -12.22 7.48 -6.42
C ILE A 307 -12.94 6.66 -5.35
N GLN A 308 -14.23 6.41 -5.56
CA GLN A 308 -15.04 5.66 -4.63
C GLN A 308 -15.64 4.45 -5.32
N GLY A 309 -15.52 3.29 -4.70
CA GLY A 309 -16.20 2.04 -5.02
C GLY A 309 -17.17 1.65 -3.91
N PRO A 310 -17.83 0.48 -4.04
CA PRO A 310 -18.72 -0.02 -2.99
C PRO A 310 -18.03 -0.26 -1.65
N GLY A 311 -16.80 -0.82 -1.67
CA GLY A 311 -16.05 -1.19 -0.47
C GLY A 311 -14.95 -0.21 -0.08
N PHE A 312 -14.55 0.75 -0.93
CA PHE A 312 -13.37 1.56 -0.68
C PHE A 312 -13.51 3.01 -1.13
N LEU A 313 -12.61 3.85 -0.58
CA LEU A 313 -12.45 5.25 -0.95
C LEU A 313 -10.95 5.59 -1.08
N ILE A 314 -10.59 6.24 -2.16
CA ILE A 314 -9.32 6.95 -2.32
C ILE A 314 -9.62 8.44 -2.32
N GLU A 315 -8.88 9.20 -1.51
CA GLU A 315 -8.92 10.67 -1.50
C GLU A 315 -7.50 11.21 -1.73
N TYR A 316 -7.41 12.22 -2.55
CA TYR A 316 -6.20 13.01 -2.81
C TYR A 316 -6.55 14.49 -2.66
N ASP A 317 -5.80 15.18 -1.83
CA ASP A 317 -5.93 16.63 -1.61
C ASP A 317 -4.58 17.31 -1.83
N ASN A 318 -4.59 18.44 -2.55
CA ASN A 318 -3.44 19.34 -2.69
C ASN A 318 -3.94 20.79 -2.65
N THR A 319 -4.42 21.22 -1.48
CA THR A 319 -4.99 22.56 -1.29
C THR A 319 -4.17 23.44 -0.36
N GLN A 320 -3.43 22.84 0.56
CA GLN A 320 -2.65 23.56 1.56
C GLN A 320 -1.35 24.14 0.96
N ASN A 321 -0.77 25.15 1.60
CA ASN A 321 0.52 25.76 1.23
C ASN A 321 0.58 26.20 -0.25
N ASP A 322 -0.45 26.91 -0.73
CA ASP A 322 -0.60 27.34 -2.13
C ASP A 322 -0.51 26.14 -3.10
N ALA A 323 -1.30 25.11 -2.86
CA ALA A 323 -1.34 23.86 -3.61
C ALA A 323 0.05 23.18 -3.72
N ASN A 324 0.77 23.16 -2.61
CA ASN A 324 2.09 22.52 -2.51
C ASN A 324 2.20 21.60 -1.29
N HIS A 325 1.10 20.92 -0.93
CA HIS A 325 1.05 20.02 0.23
C HIS A 325 -0.03 18.96 0.01
N ILE A 326 0.40 17.73 -0.26
CA ILE A 326 -0.46 16.63 -0.68
C ILE A 326 -0.76 15.71 0.49
N HIS A 327 -2.04 15.32 0.59
CA HIS A 327 -2.52 14.19 1.38
C HIS A 327 -3.22 13.18 0.46
N LEU A 328 -2.78 11.92 0.49
CA LEU A 328 -3.36 10.81 -0.26
C LEU A 328 -3.68 9.68 0.72
N VAL A 329 -4.92 9.23 0.73
CA VAL A 329 -5.37 8.13 1.59
C VAL A 329 -6.16 7.09 0.81
N TRP A 330 -5.97 5.82 1.16
CA TRP A 330 -6.84 4.70 0.79
C TRP A 330 -7.51 4.16 2.04
N ARG A 331 -8.84 4.12 2.03
CA ARG A 331 -9.69 3.61 3.09
C ARG A 331 -10.53 2.45 2.57
N ASP A 332 -10.79 1.48 3.44
CA ASP A 332 -11.72 0.39 3.19
C ASP A 332 -12.86 0.49 4.22
N PHE A 333 -14.12 0.56 3.76
CA PHE A 333 -15.25 0.82 4.64
C PHE A 333 -15.51 -0.28 5.66
N GLU A 334 -15.24 -1.52 5.31
CA GLU A 334 -15.40 -2.69 6.17
C GLU A 334 -14.05 -3.25 6.64
N GLY A 335 -13.00 -3.15 5.79
CA GLY A 335 -11.72 -3.80 5.96
C GLY A 335 -10.64 -2.98 6.66
N ASP A 336 -10.83 -1.68 6.89
CA ASP A 336 -9.85 -0.87 7.63
C ASP A 336 -9.50 -1.53 8.98
N PHE A 337 -8.20 -1.69 9.24
CA PHE A 337 -7.66 -2.40 10.39
C PHE A 337 -8.08 -3.89 10.48
N GLY A 338 -8.47 -4.50 9.36
CA GLY A 338 -8.85 -5.91 9.28
C GLY A 338 -10.20 -6.26 9.91
N ARG A 339 -11.10 -5.29 10.09
CA ARG A 339 -12.37 -5.51 10.82
C ARG A 339 -13.24 -6.61 10.22
N ASP A 340 -13.33 -6.69 8.89
CA ASP A 340 -14.07 -7.71 8.15
C ASP A 340 -13.44 -9.10 8.30
N LEU A 341 -12.12 -9.18 8.10
CA LEU A 341 -11.36 -10.43 8.24
C LEU A 341 -11.38 -10.95 9.69
N LEU A 342 -11.24 -10.06 10.66
CA LEU A 342 -11.31 -10.41 12.10
C LEU A 342 -12.71 -10.92 12.47
N ARG A 343 -13.78 -10.31 11.95
CA ARG A 343 -15.14 -10.82 12.14
C ARG A 343 -15.27 -12.23 11.59
N LEU A 344 -14.80 -12.50 10.36
CA LEU A 344 -14.80 -13.83 9.76
C LEU A 344 -13.97 -14.83 10.58
N HIS A 345 -12.82 -14.42 11.09
CA HIS A 345 -11.97 -15.23 11.94
C HIS A 345 -12.70 -15.64 13.23
N TYR A 346 -13.26 -14.68 13.96
CA TYR A 346 -13.99 -14.96 15.22
C TYR A 346 -15.25 -15.81 14.99
N ASP A 347 -15.98 -15.59 13.90
CA ASP A 347 -17.14 -16.42 13.54
C ASP A 347 -16.72 -17.87 13.26
N ALA A 348 -15.62 -18.10 12.56
CA ALA A 348 -15.09 -19.44 12.29
C ALA A 348 -14.63 -20.15 13.57
N VAL A 349 -13.93 -19.46 14.47
CA VAL A 349 -13.50 -19.98 15.77
C VAL A 349 -14.71 -20.33 16.64
N ALA A 350 -15.74 -19.49 16.70
CA ALA A 350 -16.96 -19.72 17.45
C ALA A 350 -17.72 -20.96 16.94
N GLN A 351 -17.79 -21.17 15.62
CA GLN A 351 -18.43 -22.35 15.01
C GLN A 351 -17.65 -23.63 15.29
N ALA A 352 -16.31 -23.60 15.22
CA ALA A 352 -15.45 -24.73 15.54
C ALA A 352 -15.58 -25.15 17.03
N GLY A 353 -15.69 -24.18 17.95
CA GLY A 353 -15.91 -24.42 19.37
C GLY A 353 -17.25 -25.07 19.72
N GLN A 354 -18.31 -24.81 18.94
CA GLN A 354 -19.63 -25.41 19.11
C GLN A 354 -19.71 -26.87 18.60
N GLY A 355 -18.82 -27.28 17.67
CA GLY A 355 -18.80 -28.63 17.11
C GLY A 355 -18.22 -29.71 18.05
N HIS A 356 -17.70 -29.37 19.22
CA HIS A 356 -17.09 -30.30 20.18
C HIS A 356 -17.95 -30.59 21.44
N SER A 357 -19.21 -30.15 21.43
CA SER A 357 -20.15 -30.46 22.53
C SER A 357 -21.18 -31.50 22.08
N HIS A 358 -20.73 -32.80 21.95
CA HIS A 358 -21.59 -33.97 21.86
C HIS A 358 -20.97 -35.13 22.67
#